data_23978d3136d4eafe2daf668a640b83c6
#
_entry.id   23978d3136d4eafe2daf668a640b83c6
#
_cell.length_a   1.000
_cell.length_b   1.000
_cell.length_c   1.000
_cell.angle_alpha   90.00
_cell.angle_beta   90.00
_cell.angle_gamma   90.00
#
_symmetry.space_group_name_H-M   'P 1'
#
loop_
_entity.id
_entity.type
_entity.pdbx_description
1 polymer ?
#
loop_
_entity_poly.entity_id
_entity_poly.type
_entity_poly.pdbx_seq_one_letter_code
_entity_poly.pdbx_strand_id
1 'polypeptide(L)'
;LKRIALLAAAALAVTTIGAEAQHAPTRRKIVETVAIDALPEKVWAVVGNPADAAWIENVARGERQGSPDRPVFRLTLKNGHAIVEESRKLDPEHMSFAYYILENEVTDLPAKDYSATISVRPEGEHAARVEWKAAFYRGHPNNDPPPELNDENSEKRVRAWIHASLENLKVRLEKSGS
;
A
#
# COMPACT_ATOMS: atom_id res chain seq x y z
N LEU A 1 -1.41 13.70 80.63
CA LEU A 1 -2.13 13.99 79.41
C LEU A 1 -1.15 13.93 78.21
N LYS A 2 -1.04 12.80 77.59
CA LYS A 2 -0.21 12.58 76.35
C LYS A 2 -1.08 12.81 75.13
N ARG A 3 -0.73 13.82 74.33
CA ARG A 3 -1.35 14.08 73.02
C ARG A 3 -0.61 13.25 71.92
N ILE A 4 -1.28 12.31 71.32
CA ILE A 4 -0.81 11.54 70.16
C ILE A 4 -1.19 12.35 68.89
N ALA A 5 -0.19 12.82 68.17
CA ALA A 5 -0.37 13.46 66.89
C ALA A 5 -0.36 12.37 65.78
N LEU A 6 -1.47 12.21 65.08
CA LEU A 6 -1.59 11.32 63.89
C LEU A 6 -1.06 12.09 62.67
N LEU A 7 0.06 11.62 62.12
CA LEU A 7 0.56 12.08 60.79
C LEU A 7 -0.13 11.26 59.70
N ALA A 8 -0.98 11.90 58.93
CA ALA A 8 -1.54 11.33 57.73
C ALA A 8 -0.56 11.54 56.55
N ALA A 9 0.07 10.47 56.09
CA ALA A 9 0.87 10.49 54.88
C ALA A 9 -0.05 10.38 53.67
N ALA A 10 -0.19 11.45 52.90
CA ALA A 10 -0.85 11.44 51.60
C ALA A 10 0.12 10.90 50.56
N ALA A 11 -0.15 9.69 50.05
CA ALA A 11 0.59 9.12 48.92
C ALA A 11 0.08 9.78 47.63
N LEU A 12 0.93 10.62 47.02
CA LEU A 12 0.69 11.17 45.68
C LEU A 12 0.99 10.07 44.66
N ALA A 13 -0.05 9.49 44.10
CA ALA A 13 0.08 8.57 42.95
C ALA A 13 0.38 9.41 41.71
N VAL A 14 1.64 9.46 41.29
CA VAL A 14 2.04 10.01 40.00
C VAL A 14 1.68 9.01 38.94
N THR A 15 0.54 9.21 38.26
CA THR A 15 0.23 8.51 37.03
C THR A 15 1.12 9.08 35.92
N THR A 16 2.19 8.37 35.55
CA THR A 16 2.95 8.64 34.33
C THR A 16 2.06 8.29 33.17
N ILE A 17 1.37 9.29 32.60
CA ILE A 17 0.80 9.19 31.26
C ILE A 17 2.03 9.12 30.36
N GLY A 18 2.27 7.92 29.80
CA GLY A 18 3.27 7.74 28.76
C GLY A 18 2.94 8.68 27.60
N ALA A 19 3.67 9.76 27.47
CA ALA A 19 3.65 10.58 26.28
C ALA A 19 4.19 9.68 25.16
N GLU A 20 3.31 9.13 24.34
CA GLU A 20 3.73 8.53 23.07
C GLU A 20 4.46 9.63 22.31
N ALA A 21 5.74 9.39 22.04
CA ALA A 21 6.57 10.37 21.36
C ALA A 21 5.97 10.63 19.97
N GLN A 22 5.49 11.86 19.78
CA GLN A 22 4.98 12.31 18.49
C GLN A 22 6.14 12.32 17.49
N HIS A 23 6.14 11.37 16.57
CA HIS A 23 7.20 11.21 15.57
C HIS A 23 6.78 11.77 14.23
N ALA A 24 7.72 12.44 13.55
CA ALA A 24 7.58 12.75 12.14
C ALA A 24 7.28 11.46 11.34
N PRO A 25 6.56 11.55 10.21
CA PRO A 25 6.28 10.40 9.37
C PRO A 25 7.56 9.66 8.98
N THR A 26 7.55 8.34 9.13
CA THR A 26 8.66 7.48 8.72
C THR A 26 8.38 6.87 7.36
N ARG A 27 9.38 6.85 6.46
CA ARG A 27 9.23 6.20 5.16
C ARG A 27 9.15 4.69 5.34
N ARG A 28 7.99 4.14 5.07
CA ARG A 28 7.71 2.70 5.17
C ARG A 28 8.06 2.02 3.85
N LYS A 29 8.49 0.76 3.92
CA LYS A 29 8.75 -0.09 2.76
C LYS A 29 8.04 -1.41 2.94
N ILE A 30 7.33 -1.83 1.90
CA ILE A 30 6.60 -3.10 1.84
C ILE A 30 7.10 -3.89 0.65
N VAL A 31 7.24 -5.20 0.83
CA VAL A 31 7.44 -6.16 -0.24
C VAL A 31 6.41 -7.26 -0.03
N GLU A 32 5.56 -7.48 -1.03
CA GLU A 32 4.61 -8.59 -1.10
C GLU A 32 4.87 -9.39 -2.36
N THR A 33 4.66 -10.69 -2.30
CA THR A 33 4.85 -11.60 -3.42
C THR A 33 3.72 -12.60 -3.51
N VAL A 34 3.41 -13.02 -4.74
CA VAL A 34 2.50 -14.14 -4.99
C VAL A 34 3.07 -15.03 -6.10
N ALA A 35 2.93 -16.34 -5.94
CA ALA A 35 3.16 -17.31 -7.01
C ALA A 35 1.83 -17.56 -7.74
N ILE A 36 1.87 -17.51 -9.07
CA ILE A 36 0.72 -17.68 -9.96
C ILE A 36 1.02 -18.84 -10.91
N ASP A 37 0.13 -19.82 -10.99
CA ASP A 37 0.23 -20.94 -11.94
C ASP A 37 -0.19 -20.49 -13.35
N ALA A 38 0.64 -19.67 -13.94
CA ALA A 38 0.53 -19.15 -15.28
C ALA A 38 1.92 -18.71 -15.79
N LEU A 39 2.12 -18.81 -17.12
CA LEU A 39 3.37 -18.37 -17.74
C LEU A 39 3.64 -16.88 -17.49
N PRO A 40 4.91 -16.49 -17.28
CA PRO A 40 5.28 -15.10 -17.00
C PRO A 40 4.73 -14.09 -18.01
N GLU A 41 4.70 -14.45 -19.30
CA GLU A 41 4.20 -13.58 -20.36
C GLU A 41 2.68 -13.33 -20.24
N LYS A 42 1.92 -14.32 -19.79
CA LYS A 42 0.48 -14.16 -19.52
C LYS A 42 0.24 -13.23 -18.33
N VAL A 43 1.03 -13.39 -17.27
CA VAL A 43 0.96 -12.52 -16.09
C VAL A 43 1.37 -11.10 -16.45
N TRP A 44 2.45 -10.95 -17.22
CA TRP A 44 2.93 -9.66 -17.69
C TRP A 44 1.96 -8.94 -18.62
N ALA A 45 1.22 -9.66 -19.47
CA ALA A 45 0.20 -9.06 -20.32
C ALA A 45 -0.88 -8.30 -19.52
N VAL A 46 -1.11 -8.68 -18.26
CA VAL A 46 -2.02 -7.96 -17.33
C VAL A 46 -1.26 -6.89 -16.55
N VAL A 47 -0.18 -7.25 -15.87
CA VAL A 47 0.59 -6.32 -15.00
C VAL A 47 1.21 -5.19 -15.81
N GLY A 48 1.72 -5.47 -17.01
CA GLY A 48 2.32 -4.50 -17.93
C GLY A 48 1.33 -3.58 -18.63
N ASN A 49 0.03 -3.74 -18.38
CA ASN A 49 -1.03 -2.86 -18.85
C ASN A 49 -1.73 -2.15 -17.70
N PRO A 50 -1.22 -0.99 -17.22
CA PRO A 50 -1.79 -0.31 -16.06
C PRO A 50 -3.25 0.14 -16.24
N ALA A 51 -3.75 0.23 -17.49
CA ALA A 51 -5.17 0.48 -17.73
C ALA A 51 -6.05 -0.75 -17.42
N ASP A 52 -5.49 -1.95 -17.43
CA ASP A 52 -6.17 -3.18 -16.98
C ASP A 52 -6.02 -3.39 -15.47
N ALA A 53 -6.57 -2.49 -14.70
CA ALA A 53 -6.39 -2.39 -13.24
C ALA A 53 -7.49 -3.06 -12.41
N ALA A 54 -8.45 -3.76 -13.03
CA ALA A 54 -9.59 -4.35 -12.31
C ALA A 54 -9.20 -5.49 -11.32
N TRP A 55 -7.97 -5.97 -11.38
CA TRP A 55 -7.40 -6.92 -10.41
C TRP A 55 -6.91 -6.23 -9.13
N ILE A 56 -6.67 -4.92 -9.17
CA ILE A 56 -6.27 -4.14 -7.99
C ILE A 56 -7.47 -4.00 -7.05
N GLU A 57 -7.23 -4.22 -5.77
CA GLU A 57 -8.29 -4.23 -4.76
C GLU A 57 -9.09 -2.93 -4.76
N ASN A 58 -10.42 -3.05 -4.79
CA ASN A 58 -11.39 -1.96 -4.86
C ASN A 58 -11.36 -1.10 -6.14
N VAL A 59 -10.53 -1.43 -7.14
CA VAL A 59 -10.56 -0.75 -8.43
C VAL A 59 -11.68 -1.32 -9.30
N ALA A 60 -12.50 -0.43 -9.88
CA ALA A 60 -13.55 -0.77 -10.83
C ALA A 60 -13.03 -0.74 -12.27
N ARG A 61 -12.19 0.24 -12.61
CA ARG A 61 -11.60 0.40 -13.95
C ARG A 61 -10.35 1.28 -13.91
N GLY A 62 -9.47 1.08 -14.90
CA GLY A 62 -8.33 1.95 -15.18
C GLY A 62 -8.48 2.62 -16.54
N GLU A 63 -7.98 3.85 -16.64
CA GLU A 63 -7.99 4.64 -17.87
C GLU A 63 -6.63 5.31 -18.06
N ARG A 64 -6.09 5.24 -19.27
CA ARG A 64 -4.87 5.99 -19.61
C ARG A 64 -5.22 7.45 -19.87
N GLN A 65 -4.44 8.34 -19.30
CA GLN A 65 -4.51 9.79 -19.47
C GLN A 65 -3.09 10.33 -19.72
N GLY A 66 -2.98 11.62 -19.94
CA GLY A 66 -1.68 12.29 -20.13
C GLY A 66 -1.08 12.08 -21.52
N SER A 67 0.17 12.57 -21.67
CA SER A 67 0.90 12.47 -22.94
C SER A 67 1.59 11.10 -23.09
N PRO A 68 1.97 10.70 -24.32
CA PRO A 68 2.75 9.47 -24.51
C PRO A 68 4.05 9.42 -23.70
N ASP A 69 4.74 10.56 -23.52
CA ASP A 69 6.02 10.65 -22.82
C ASP A 69 5.89 10.63 -21.29
N ARG A 70 4.71 10.97 -20.78
CA ARG A 70 4.38 10.93 -19.35
C ARG A 70 2.99 10.32 -19.16
N PRO A 71 2.88 9.00 -19.32
CA PRO A 71 1.60 8.33 -19.18
C PRO A 71 1.14 8.36 -17.73
N VAL A 72 -0.08 8.84 -17.56
CA VAL A 72 -0.81 8.86 -16.30
C VAL A 72 -1.97 7.90 -16.43
N PHE A 73 -2.26 7.17 -15.36
CA PHE A 73 -3.40 6.26 -15.28
C PHE A 73 -4.33 6.72 -14.15
N ARG A 74 -5.61 6.81 -14.46
CA ARG A 74 -6.66 7.08 -13.50
C ARG A 74 -7.36 5.76 -13.16
N LEU A 75 -7.21 5.31 -11.94
CA LEU A 75 -7.88 4.13 -11.41
C LEU A 75 -9.12 4.59 -10.65
N THR A 76 -10.30 4.31 -11.19
CA THR A 76 -11.57 4.61 -10.54
C THR A 76 -11.90 3.49 -9.56
N LEU A 77 -12.10 3.82 -8.30
CA LEU A 77 -12.48 2.89 -7.25
C LEU A 77 -13.98 2.59 -7.28
N LYS A 78 -14.39 1.47 -6.68
CA LYS A 78 -15.81 1.05 -6.59
C LYS A 78 -16.69 2.05 -5.84
N ASN A 79 -16.11 2.86 -4.94
CA ASN A 79 -16.82 3.94 -4.22
C ASN A 79 -16.88 5.27 -5.00
N GLY A 80 -16.34 5.33 -6.21
CA GLY A 80 -16.29 6.51 -7.06
C GLY A 80 -15.08 7.42 -6.89
N HIS A 81 -14.27 7.22 -5.86
CA HIS A 81 -12.99 7.92 -5.72
C HIS A 81 -11.98 7.46 -6.79
N ALA A 82 -10.82 8.07 -6.82
CA ALA A 82 -9.78 7.70 -7.77
C ALA A 82 -8.39 7.67 -7.12
N ILE A 83 -7.54 6.81 -7.67
CA ILE A 83 -6.10 6.86 -7.53
C ILE A 83 -5.55 7.31 -8.89
N VAL A 84 -4.69 8.33 -8.90
CA VAL A 84 -4.02 8.80 -10.11
C VAL A 84 -2.54 8.46 -9.99
N GLU A 85 -2.03 7.68 -10.92
CA GLU A 85 -0.64 7.23 -10.93
C GLU A 85 0.08 7.65 -12.20
N GLU A 86 1.33 8.06 -12.06
CA GLU A 86 2.23 8.36 -13.17
C GLU A 86 3.17 7.19 -13.39
N SER A 87 3.21 6.65 -14.61
CA SER A 87 4.22 5.66 -14.99
C SER A 87 5.61 6.30 -15.00
N ARG A 88 6.51 5.77 -14.19
CA ARG A 88 7.92 6.19 -14.15
C ARG A 88 8.79 5.39 -15.08
N LYS A 89 8.51 4.08 -15.19
CA LYS A 89 9.19 3.17 -16.10
C LYS A 89 8.31 1.97 -16.39
N LEU A 90 8.08 1.72 -17.65
CA LEU A 90 7.53 0.45 -18.14
C LEU A 90 8.65 -0.27 -18.90
N ASP A 91 9.06 -1.44 -18.43
CA ASP A 91 10.20 -2.21 -18.94
C ASP A 91 9.72 -3.63 -19.33
N PRO A 92 9.27 -3.81 -20.59
CA PRO A 92 8.77 -5.11 -21.03
C PRO A 92 9.86 -6.20 -21.07
N GLU A 93 11.11 -5.83 -21.32
CA GLU A 93 12.23 -6.80 -21.38
C GLU A 93 12.49 -7.45 -20.02
N HIS A 94 12.33 -6.69 -18.95
CA HIS A 94 12.50 -7.17 -17.58
C HIS A 94 11.17 -7.41 -16.87
N MET A 95 10.03 -7.33 -17.59
CA MET A 95 8.68 -7.48 -17.06
C MET A 95 8.48 -6.67 -15.76
N SER A 96 8.79 -5.37 -15.81
CA SER A 96 8.79 -4.48 -14.65
C SER A 96 8.06 -3.18 -14.93
N PHE A 97 7.20 -2.77 -14.00
CA PHE A 97 6.44 -1.53 -14.04
C PHE A 97 6.67 -0.73 -12.77
N ALA A 98 7.24 0.47 -12.90
CA ALA A 98 7.46 1.41 -11.82
C ALA A 98 6.55 2.63 -11.96
N TYR A 99 5.91 3.07 -10.87
CA TYR A 99 4.97 4.18 -10.87
C TYR A 99 5.03 4.99 -9.56
N TYR A 100 4.41 6.15 -9.60
CA TYR A 100 4.24 7.05 -8.47
C TYR A 100 2.78 7.52 -8.41
N ILE A 101 2.18 7.49 -7.22
CA ILE A 101 0.82 7.99 -7.03
C ILE A 101 0.86 9.50 -6.87
N LEU A 102 0.18 10.20 -7.79
CA LEU A 102 0.02 11.65 -7.79
C LEU A 102 -1.12 12.09 -6.87
N GLU A 103 -2.24 11.34 -6.88
CA GLU A 103 -3.46 11.66 -6.15
C GLU A 103 -4.10 10.39 -5.60
N ASN A 104 -4.54 10.45 -4.36
CA ASN A 104 -5.39 9.44 -3.71
C ASN A 104 -6.09 10.02 -2.50
N GLU A 105 -7.24 9.45 -2.14
CA GLU A 105 -7.90 9.70 -0.86
C GLU A 105 -7.26 8.82 0.23
N VAL A 106 -6.80 9.45 1.32
CA VAL A 106 -6.15 8.73 2.43
C VAL A 106 -7.09 7.80 3.20
N THR A 107 -8.38 8.01 3.06
CA THR A 107 -9.41 7.10 3.58
C THR A 107 -9.45 5.77 2.83
N ASP A 108 -9.09 5.76 1.56
CA ASP A 108 -9.01 4.56 0.71
C ASP A 108 -7.62 3.93 0.79
N LEU A 109 -6.59 4.71 0.51
CA LEU A 109 -5.19 4.31 0.59
C LEU A 109 -4.43 5.27 1.51
N PRO A 110 -4.15 4.89 2.78
CA PRO A 110 -3.57 5.79 3.78
C PRO A 110 -2.05 6.00 3.58
N ALA A 111 -1.69 6.49 2.40
CA ALA A 111 -0.31 6.70 1.97
C ALA A 111 -0.13 8.06 1.33
N LYS A 112 1.05 8.66 1.54
CA LYS A 112 1.56 9.85 0.88
C LYS A 112 2.92 9.55 0.26
N ASP A 113 3.27 10.25 -0.82
CA ASP A 113 4.52 10.06 -1.57
C ASP A 113 4.77 8.58 -1.91
N TYR A 114 3.70 7.91 -2.36
CA TYR A 114 3.74 6.49 -2.67
C TYR A 114 4.43 6.23 -4.01
N SER A 115 5.42 5.38 -3.98
CA SER A 115 6.09 4.86 -5.17
C SER A 115 6.14 3.34 -5.10
N ALA A 116 6.01 2.68 -6.24
CA ALA A 116 6.08 1.23 -6.29
C ALA A 116 6.73 0.71 -7.58
N THR A 117 7.16 -0.54 -7.49
CA THR A 117 7.58 -1.34 -8.63
C THR A 117 6.93 -2.70 -8.52
N ILE A 118 6.28 -3.12 -9.60
CA ILE A 118 5.74 -4.46 -9.75
C ILE A 118 6.60 -5.18 -10.79
N SER A 119 7.08 -6.38 -10.48
CA SER A 119 7.86 -7.19 -11.40
C SER A 119 7.34 -8.62 -11.47
N VAL A 120 7.42 -9.20 -12.67
CA VAL A 120 7.05 -10.59 -12.95
C VAL A 120 8.32 -11.36 -13.28
N ARG A 121 8.52 -12.52 -12.66
CA ARG A 121 9.67 -13.38 -12.90
C ARG A 121 9.23 -14.82 -13.08
N PRO A 122 9.94 -15.62 -13.88
CA PRO A 122 9.69 -17.06 -13.96
C PRO A 122 9.83 -17.72 -12.59
N GLU A 123 8.97 -18.70 -12.30
CA GLU A 123 9.04 -19.57 -11.14
C GLU A 123 8.81 -21.02 -11.57
N GLY A 124 9.88 -21.74 -11.84
CA GLY A 124 9.81 -23.06 -12.48
C GLY A 124 9.42 -22.98 -13.97
N GLU A 125 8.80 -24.05 -14.50
CA GLU A 125 8.52 -24.18 -15.94
C GLU A 125 7.19 -23.53 -16.36
N HIS A 126 6.20 -23.46 -15.46
CA HIS A 126 4.84 -23.08 -15.81
C HIS A 126 4.22 -22.00 -14.92
N ALA A 127 4.99 -21.49 -13.96
CA ALA A 127 4.51 -20.49 -13.00
C ALA A 127 5.31 -19.21 -13.07
N ALA A 128 4.73 -18.14 -12.54
CA ALA A 128 5.38 -16.86 -12.36
C ALA A 128 5.27 -16.38 -10.91
N ARG A 129 6.30 -15.67 -10.46
CA ARG A 129 6.29 -14.90 -9.22
C ARG A 129 6.08 -13.43 -9.54
N VAL A 130 5.08 -12.84 -8.93
CA VAL A 130 4.86 -11.39 -8.95
C VAL A 130 5.37 -10.82 -7.64
N GLU A 131 6.22 -9.81 -7.72
CA GLU A 131 6.73 -9.06 -6.59
C GLU A 131 6.26 -7.61 -6.68
N TRP A 132 5.63 -7.10 -5.62
CA TRP A 132 5.24 -5.70 -5.50
C TRP A 132 6.01 -5.04 -4.37
N LYS A 133 6.91 -4.13 -4.72
CA LYS A 133 7.68 -3.31 -3.79
C LYS A 133 7.06 -1.93 -3.73
N ALA A 134 6.73 -1.46 -2.54
CA ALA A 134 6.19 -0.13 -2.31
C ALA A 134 6.98 0.63 -1.24
N ALA A 135 7.06 1.94 -1.39
CA ALA A 135 7.62 2.84 -0.39
C ALA A 135 6.76 4.11 -0.30
N PHE A 136 6.41 4.52 0.92
CA PHE A 136 5.47 5.62 1.18
C PHE A 136 5.65 6.18 2.58
N TYR A 137 5.01 7.31 2.86
CA TYR A 137 4.77 7.82 4.20
C TYR A 137 3.31 7.56 4.58
N ARG A 138 3.00 7.56 5.89
CA ARG A 138 1.64 7.45 6.39
C ARG A 138 0.70 8.50 5.79
N GLY A 139 -0.61 8.23 5.82
CA GLY A 139 -1.62 9.13 5.25
C GLY A 139 -1.71 10.50 5.90
N HIS A 140 -1.23 10.65 7.15
CA HIS A 140 -1.21 11.91 7.90
C HIS A 140 0.20 12.47 8.01
N PRO A 141 0.50 13.67 7.45
CA PRO A 141 1.87 14.19 7.38
C PRO A 141 2.37 14.82 8.69
N ASN A 142 1.48 15.22 9.60
CA ASN A 142 1.84 15.91 10.84
C ASN A 142 2.24 14.93 11.96
N ASN A 143 2.85 15.45 13.02
CA ASN A 143 3.41 14.66 14.13
C ASN A 143 2.37 14.00 15.04
N ASP A 144 1.11 14.40 14.96
CA ASP A 144 0.00 13.87 15.77
C ASP A 144 -1.08 13.25 14.84
N PRO A 145 -0.83 12.06 14.27
CA PRO A 145 -1.79 11.41 13.40
C PRO A 145 -2.95 10.83 14.20
N PRO A 146 -4.17 10.87 13.66
CA PRO A 146 -5.23 10.04 14.19
C PRO A 146 -4.84 8.55 14.07
N PRO A 147 -5.32 7.68 14.97
CA PRO A 147 -4.87 6.28 15.03
C PRO A 147 -4.92 5.55 13.69
N GLU A 148 -5.96 5.77 12.90
CA GLU A 148 -6.16 5.14 11.59
C GLU A 148 -5.16 5.57 10.50
N LEU A 149 -4.44 6.69 10.71
CA LEU A 149 -3.46 7.27 9.77
C LEU A 149 -2.05 7.34 10.35
N ASN A 150 -1.79 6.67 11.48
CA ASN A 150 -0.45 6.54 12.03
C ASN A 150 0.43 5.59 11.17
N ASP A 151 1.71 5.49 11.47
CA ASP A 151 2.66 4.68 10.69
C ASP A 151 2.27 3.20 10.64
N GLU A 152 1.89 2.62 11.77
CA GLU A 152 1.55 1.19 11.88
C GLU A 152 0.26 0.84 11.12
N ASN A 153 -0.82 1.59 11.35
CA ASN A 153 -2.10 1.35 10.71
C ASN A 153 -2.06 1.68 9.22
N SER A 154 -1.31 2.70 8.81
CA SER A 154 -1.07 3.01 7.39
C SER A 154 -0.34 1.85 6.72
N GLU A 155 0.76 1.34 7.32
CA GLU A 155 1.49 0.18 6.78
C GLU A 155 0.60 -1.06 6.70
N LYS A 156 -0.13 -1.39 7.75
CA LYS A 156 -1.03 -2.54 7.80
C LYS A 156 -2.09 -2.49 6.68
N ARG A 157 -2.71 -1.33 6.48
CA ARG A 157 -3.76 -1.15 5.46
C ARG A 157 -3.19 -1.17 4.04
N VAL A 158 -2.05 -0.52 3.80
CA VAL A 158 -1.38 -0.56 2.48
C VAL A 158 -0.93 -1.98 2.16
N ARG A 159 -0.35 -2.71 3.12
CA ARG A 159 0.03 -4.12 2.96
C ARG A 159 -1.17 -5.00 2.62
N ALA A 160 -2.26 -4.85 3.34
CA ALA A 160 -3.50 -5.61 3.08
C ALA A 160 -4.06 -5.32 1.68
N TRP A 161 -4.04 -4.06 1.23
CA TRP A 161 -4.47 -3.66 -0.10
C TRP A 161 -3.59 -4.29 -1.21
N ILE A 162 -2.26 -4.25 -1.06
CA ILE A 162 -1.33 -4.90 -2.00
C ILE A 162 -1.56 -6.42 -2.02
N HIS A 163 -1.65 -7.06 -0.85
CA HIS A 163 -1.87 -8.49 -0.73
C HIS A 163 -3.17 -8.92 -1.42
N ALA A 164 -4.29 -8.25 -1.12
CA ALA A 164 -5.58 -8.55 -1.75
C ALA A 164 -5.53 -8.36 -3.27
N SER A 165 -4.83 -7.33 -3.76
CA SER A 165 -4.64 -7.10 -5.19
C SER A 165 -3.89 -8.27 -5.86
N LEU A 166 -2.80 -8.73 -5.25
CA LEU A 166 -2.02 -9.87 -5.77
C LEU A 166 -2.83 -11.16 -5.77
N GLU A 167 -3.64 -11.42 -4.73
CA GLU A 167 -4.55 -12.57 -4.69
C GLU A 167 -5.65 -12.47 -5.77
N ASN A 168 -6.21 -11.28 -6.01
CA ASN A 168 -7.16 -11.07 -7.10
C ASN A 168 -6.53 -11.35 -8.48
N LEU A 169 -5.29 -10.90 -8.69
CA LEU A 169 -4.53 -11.19 -9.91
C LEU A 169 -4.35 -12.70 -10.12
N LYS A 170 -3.93 -13.40 -9.08
CA LYS A 170 -3.78 -14.86 -9.07
C LYS A 170 -5.09 -15.56 -9.45
N VAL A 171 -6.17 -15.26 -8.75
CA VAL A 171 -7.49 -15.85 -9.03
C VAL A 171 -7.95 -15.60 -10.45
N ARG A 172 -7.72 -14.40 -10.97
CA ARG A 172 -8.09 -14.03 -12.36
C ARG A 172 -7.35 -14.89 -13.39
N LEU A 173 -6.03 -15.06 -13.21
CA LEU A 173 -5.18 -15.72 -14.20
C LEU A 173 -5.30 -17.24 -14.17
N GLU A 174 -5.43 -17.84 -12.98
CA GLU A 174 -5.58 -19.28 -12.82
C GLU A 174 -6.96 -19.78 -13.31
N LYS A 175 -8.03 -18.98 -13.11
CA LYS A 175 -9.36 -19.31 -13.66
C LYS A 175 -9.43 -19.20 -15.19
N SER A 176 -8.61 -18.36 -15.80
CA SER A 176 -8.60 -18.17 -17.28
C SER A 176 -7.79 -19.25 -18.01
N GLY A 177 -7.12 -20.14 -17.30
CA GLY A 177 -6.30 -21.23 -17.84
C GLY A 177 -6.96 -22.62 -17.76
N SER A 178 -8.17 -22.69 -17.15
CA SER A 178 -9.00 -23.92 -17.08
C SER A 178 -10.09 -23.96 -18.20
#